data_0f0fe5b03ebed75fc087d0eeb51f4249
#
_entry.id   0f0fe5b03ebed75fc087d0eeb51f4249
#
_cell.length_a   1.000
_cell.length_b   1.000
_cell.length_c   1.000
_cell.angle_alpha   90.00
_cell.angle_beta   90.00
_cell.angle_gamma   90.00
#
_symmetry.space_group_name_H-M   'P 1'
#
loop_
_entity.id
_entity.type
_entity.pdbx_description
1 polymer ?
#
loop_
_entity_poly.entity_id
_entity_poly.type
_entity_poly.pdbx_seq_one_letter_code
_entity_poly.pdbx_strand_id
1 'polypeptide(L)'
;MTAAMRDVIDRMARAGRPPLHSLTPDEARAAYEKGANVLEVPLRALHQVQDRTLPARDGVPLPVRLYRPTSEPGLPVVLHLHGGGFTVGSVRTHDALCREIAGQAGCAVVSLDYRLAPQSKFPTAAHDAWDACSALASGALDDWGLDGRRLAVCGDSAGGTLAAVCAILARDAGLPLALQALIYPGCTGHQDTASHHTYANGHVLTREGITWFFERYIRDARDRDDWRFAPLYADDLEGVAPAWIGLAECDPLVDEGVQYADRLRMAGVPVELDIYRGVTHEFIKMGRALPEARKAHADLAAVIRAALA
;
A
#
# COMPACT_ATOMS: atom_id res chain seq x y z
N MET A 1 16.00 -13.74 -9.90
CA MET A 1 15.75 -13.78 -8.43
C MET A 1 17.07 -13.91 -7.69
N THR A 2 17.28 -13.11 -6.60
CA THR A 2 18.48 -13.21 -5.74
C THR A 2 18.54 -14.54 -4.98
N ALA A 3 19.73 -14.92 -4.49
CA ALA A 3 19.88 -16.14 -3.69
C ALA A 3 19.09 -16.06 -2.36
N ALA A 4 19.09 -14.86 -1.73
CA ALA A 4 18.33 -14.62 -0.50
C ALA A 4 16.83 -14.76 -0.70
N MET A 5 16.30 -14.23 -1.81
CA MET A 5 14.87 -14.35 -2.13
C MET A 5 14.47 -15.80 -2.44
N ARG A 6 15.31 -16.56 -3.16
CA ARG A 6 15.08 -18.00 -3.37
C ARG A 6 15.03 -18.78 -2.07
N ASP A 7 15.96 -18.53 -1.14
CA ASP A 7 15.94 -19.17 0.18
C ASP A 7 14.65 -18.85 0.97
N VAL A 8 14.15 -17.62 0.89
CA VAL A 8 12.84 -17.25 1.48
C VAL A 8 11.72 -18.09 0.88
N ILE A 9 11.61 -18.15 -0.44
CA ILE A 9 10.55 -18.93 -1.14
C ILE A 9 10.67 -20.42 -0.80
N ASP A 10 11.89 -20.96 -0.79
CA ASP A 10 12.13 -22.37 -0.45
C ASP A 10 11.71 -22.69 1.01
N ARG A 11 11.94 -21.76 1.93
CA ARG A 11 11.48 -21.91 3.34
C ARG A 11 9.96 -21.82 3.43
N MET A 12 9.32 -20.90 2.68
CA MET A 12 7.85 -20.82 2.63
C MET A 12 7.25 -22.12 2.07
N ALA A 13 7.83 -22.67 1.00
CA ALA A 13 7.39 -23.95 0.42
C ALA A 13 7.55 -25.11 1.42
N ARG A 14 8.72 -25.22 2.10
CA ARG A 14 8.95 -26.23 3.13
C ARG A 14 8.02 -26.12 4.34
N ALA A 15 7.54 -24.92 4.65
CA ALA A 15 6.57 -24.73 5.73
C ALA A 15 5.22 -25.36 5.44
N GLY A 16 4.91 -25.73 4.19
CA GLY A 16 3.74 -26.49 3.78
C GLY A 16 2.41 -25.82 4.11
N ARG A 17 2.39 -24.50 4.22
CA ARG A 17 1.15 -23.76 4.51
C ARG A 17 0.25 -23.75 3.26
N PRO A 18 -1.07 -23.93 3.42
CA PRO A 18 -1.98 -23.82 2.29
C PRO A 18 -1.91 -22.40 1.70
N PRO A 19 -1.99 -22.26 0.38
CA PRO A 19 -2.04 -20.95 -0.25
C PRO A 19 -3.34 -20.22 0.14
N LEU A 20 -3.28 -18.88 0.27
CA LEU A 20 -4.43 -18.08 0.73
C LEU A 20 -5.70 -18.33 -0.11
N HIS A 21 -5.53 -18.52 -1.43
CA HIS A 21 -6.66 -18.76 -2.33
C HIS A 21 -7.38 -20.10 -2.12
N SER A 22 -6.82 -21.03 -1.35
CA SER A 22 -7.48 -22.28 -0.97
C SER A 22 -8.26 -22.20 0.36
N LEU A 23 -8.21 -21.04 1.02
CA LEU A 23 -8.80 -20.80 2.33
C LEU A 23 -10.09 -19.97 2.20
N THR A 24 -10.95 -20.06 3.22
CA THR A 24 -12.00 -19.07 3.42
C THR A 24 -11.38 -17.69 3.75
N PRO A 25 -12.09 -16.57 3.51
CA PRO A 25 -11.55 -15.25 3.82
C PRO A 25 -11.08 -15.07 5.28
N ASP A 26 -11.81 -15.64 6.25
CA ASP A 26 -11.46 -15.53 7.67
C ASP A 26 -10.21 -16.37 8.01
N GLU A 27 -10.10 -17.59 7.46
CA GLU A 27 -8.88 -18.41 7.59
C GLU A 27 -7.69 -17.73 6.91
N ALA A 28 -7.89 -17.13 5.73
CA ALA A 28 -6.84 -16.40 5.02
C ALA A 28 -6.35 -15.19 5.81
N ARG A 29 -7.24 -14.41 6.44
CA ARG A 29 -6.89 -13.30 7.33
C ARG A 29 -6.06 -13.78 8.53
N ALA A 30 -6.51 -14.84 9.21
CA ALA A 30 -5.79 -15.42 10.34
C ALA A 30 -4.42 -15.96 9.94
N ALA A 31 -4.31 -16.62 8.79
CA ALA A 31 -3.06 -17.15 8.26
C ALA A 31 -2.09 -16.02 7.87
N TYR A 32 -2.60 -14.97 7.21
CA TYR A 32 -1.82 -13.80 6.81
C TYR A 32 -1.28 -13.06 8.04
N GLU A 33 -2.14 -12.79 9.03
CA GLU A 33 -1.75 -12.12 10.28
C GLU A 33 -0.66 -12.90 11.03
N LYS A 34 -0.80 -14.21 11.13
CA LYS A 34 0.20 -15.09 11.78
C LYS A 34 1.54 -15.09 11.05
N GLY A 35 1.54 -14.88 9.74
CA GLY A 35 2.74 -14.87 8.89
C GLY A 35 3.41 -13.51 8.75
N ALA A 36 2.67 -12.43 8.88
CA ALA A 36 3.08 -11.09 8.45
C ALA A 36 4.39 -10.61 9.07
N ASN A 37 4.61 -10.82 10.37
CA ASN A 37 5.75 -10.25 11.09
C ASN A 37 6.98 -11.17 11.16
N VAL A 38 6.95 -12.34 10.51
CA VAL A 38 8.03 -13.35 10.63
C VAL A 38 9.35 -12.87 10.00
N LEU A 39 9.25 -12.20 8.85
CA LEU A 39 10.40 -11.71 8.08
C LEU A 39 10.63 -10.20 8.21
N GLU A 40 9.78 -9.51 8.97
CA GLU A 40 9.88 -8.07 9.21
C GLU A 40 11.15 -7.72 10.04
N VAL A 41 11.60 -6.49 9.89
CA VAL A 41 12.62 -5.93 10.77
C VAL A 41 12.11 -5.86 12.22
N PRO A 42 13.01 -5.81 13.23
CA PRO A 42 12.60 -5.57 14.61
C PRO A 42 11.81 -4.26 14.74
N LEU A 43 10.77 -4.26 15.58
CA LEU A 43 9.94 -3.09 15.78
C LEU A 43 10.77 -1.91 16.30
N ARG A 44 10.80 -0.82 15.54
CA ARG A 44 11.42 0.44 15.95
C ARG A 44 10.63 1.06 17.10
N ALA A 45 11.32 1.46 18.17
CA ALA A 45 10.73 2.25 19.23
C ALA A 45 10.40 3.66 18.71
N LEU A 46 9.19 4.14 19.00
CA LEU A 46 8.72 5.48 18.68
C LEU A 46 8.26 6.19 19.96
N HIS A 47 8.12 7.52 19.90
CA HIS A 47 7.59 8.29 21.02
C HIS A 47 6.18 7.84 21.39
N GLN A 48 5.31 7.62 20.37
CA GLN A 48 3.93 7.20 20.61
C GLN A 48 3.44 6.29 19.50
N VAL A 49 2.68 5.25 19.88
CA VAL A 49 1.84 4.43 18.99
C VAL A 49 0.49 4.29 19.68
N GLN A 50 -0.58 4.73 19.00
CA GLN A 50 -1.91 4.82 19.60
C GLN A 50 -2.99 4.44 18.58
N ASP A 51 -3.91 3.58 19.00
CA ASP A 51 -5.12 3.28 18.22
C ASP A 51 -6.15 4.37 18.40
N ARG A 52 -6.76 4.80 17.29
CA ARG A 52 -7.80 5.84 17.20
C ARG A 52 -8.85 5.45 16.18
N THR A 53 -9.84 6.29 15.97
CA THR A 53 -10.88 6.10 14.96
C THR A 53 -11.13 7.38 14.17
N LEU A 54 -11.51 7.22 12.90
CA LEU A 54 -12.02 8.27 12.02
C LEU A 54 -13.44 7.91 11.59
N PRO A 55 -14.32 8.89 11.34
CA PRO A 55 -15.64 8.59 10.79
C PRO A 55 -15.53 8.34 9.27
N ALA A 56 -16.15 7.26 8.78
CA ALA A 56 -16.44 7.12 7.36
C ALA A 56 -17.65 7.99 6.98
N ARG A 57 -17.84 8.23 5.68
CA ARG A 57 -18.98 8.99 5.13
C ARG A 57 -20.35 8.42 5.51
N ASP A 58 -20.42 7.14 5.80
CA ASP A 58 -21.62 6.42 6.24
C ASP A 58 -21.75 6.36 7.78
N GLY A 59 -20.86 7.05 8.50
CA GLY A 59 -20.84 7.13 9.96
C GLY A 59 -20.22 5.93 10.67
N VAL A 60 -19.75 4.91 9.95
CA VAL A 60 -19.04 3.78 10.53
C VAL A 60 -17.66 4.25 11.03
N PRO A 61 -17.25 3.93 12.27
CA PRO A 61 -15.91 4.26 12.74
C PRO A 61 -14.86 3.41 12.02
N LEU A 62 -13.88 4.08 11.39
CA LEU A 62 -12.72 3.44 10.76
C LEU A 62 -11.57 3.38 11.77
N PRO A 63 -11.10 2.20 12.17
CA PRO A 63 -9.95 2.09 13.04
C PRO A 63 -8.68 2.58 12.32
N VAL A 64 -7.85 3.31 13.05
CA VAL A 64 -6.54 3.76 12.58
C VAL A 64 -5.51 3.58 13.69
N ARG A 65 -4.25 3.43 13.31
CA ARG A 65 -3.12 3.48 14.22
C ARG A 65 -2.23 4.67 13.88
N LEU A 66 -2.05 5.55 14.87
CA LEU A 66 -1.17 6.72 14.80
C LEU A 66 0.20 6.34 15.34
N TYR A 67 1.25 6.63 14.55
CA TYR A 67 2.65 6.49 14.91
C TYR A 67 3.30 7.86 14.92
N ARG A 68 3.91 8.24 16.05
CA ARG A 68 4.63 9.51 16.20
C ARG A 68 6.08 9.22 16.56
N PRO A 69 7.06 9.67 15.75
CA PRO A 69 8.48 9.47 16.06
C PRO A 69 8.95 10.35 17.21
N THR A 70 8.35 11.54 17.39
CA THR A 70 8.70 12.52 18.42
C THR A 70 7.44 13.10 19.07
N SER A 71 7.62 13.86 20.18
CA SER A 71 6.54 14.60 20.86
C SER A 71 6.19 15.93 20.17
N GLU A 72 6.98 16.37 19.19
CA GLU A 72 6.81 17.69 18.55
C GLU A 72 5.41 17.82 17.93
N PRO A 73 4.73 18.96 18.12
CA PRO A 73 3.47 19.22 17.46
C PRO A 73 3.67 19.59 15.98
N GLY A 74 2.59 19.48 15.19
CA GLY A 74 2.60 19.87 13.79
C GLY A 74 3.48 18.96 12.92
N LEU A 75 3.58 17.66 13.26
CA LEU A 75 4.30 16.71 12.43
C LEU A 75 3.64 16.58 11.05
N PRO A 76 4.42 16.59 9.96
CA PRO A 76 3.89 16.18 8.65
C PRO A 76 3.39 14.74 8.74
N VAL A 77 2.44 14.37 7.88
CA VAL A 77 1.72 13.11 8.03
C VAL A 77 1.74 12.27 6.76
N VAL A 78 1.87 10.97 6.93
CA VAL A 78 1.66 9.96 5.89
C VAL A 78 0.40 9.17 6.23
N LEU A 79 -0.58 9.15 5.33
CA LEU A 79 -1.64 8.15 5.37
C LEU A 79 -1.11 6.85 4.76
N HIS A 80 -1.02 5.81 5.57
CA HIS A 80 -0.60 4.49 5.11
C HIS A 80 -1.81 3.57 4.90
N LEU A 81 -1.87 2.93 3.74
CA LEU A 81 -2.90 2.00 3.31
C LEU A 81 -2.25 0.64 3.09
N HIS A 82 -2.65 -0.35 3.87
CA HIS A 82 -1.99 -1.66 3.87
C HIS A 82 -2.33 -2.51 2.64
N GLY A 83 -1.42 -3.41 2.25
CA GLY A 83 -1.64 -4.43 1.23
C GLY A 83 -2.51 -5.60 1.72
N GLY A 84 -2.78 -6.53 0.81
CA GLY A 84 -3.55 -7.73 1.12
C GLY A 84 -4.78 -7.94 0.23
N GLY A 85 -4.74 -7.47 -1.03
CA GLY A 85 -5.79 -7.72 -2.05
C GLY A 85 -7.19 -7.30 -1.61
N PHE A 86 -7.31 -6.25 -0.80
CA PHE A 86 -8.56 -5.75 -0.22
C PHE A 86 -9.33 -6.78 0.64
N THR A 87 -8.73 -7.93 0.93
CA THR A 87 -9.38 -9.07 1.60
C THR A 87 -8.69 -9.49 2.88
N VAL A 88 -7.36 -9.36 2.95
CA VAL A 88 -6.54 -9.63 4.13
C VAL A 88 -5.72 -8.39 4.49
N GLY A 89 -4.90 -8.48 5.53
CA GLY A 89 -4.11 -7.34 6.01
C GLY A 89 -4.81 -6.55 7.11
N SER A 90 -4.05 -5.74 7.81
CA SER A 90 -4.51 -4.89 8.90
C SER A 90 -3.40 -3.92 9.33
N VAL A 91 -3.71 -2.97 10.20
CA VAL A 91 -2.69 -2.13 10.86
C VAL A 91 -1.64 -2.94 11.62
N ARG A 92 -1.99 -4.15 12.11
CA ARG A 92 -1.05 -5.03 12.81
C ARG A 92 -0.07 -5.73 11.88
N THR A 93 -0.51 -6.08 10.67
CA THR A 93 0.33 -6.76 9.68
C THR A 93 1.34 -5.83 9.00
N HIS A 94 1.21 -4.51 9.19
CA HIS A 94 2.09 -3.49 8.63
C HIS A 94 2.70 -2.58 9.71
N ASP A 95 2.64 -3.01 11.00
CA ASP A 95 3.14 -2.22 12.14
C ASP A 95 4.64 -1.91 12.00
N ALA A 96 5.46 -2.90 11.59
CA ALA A 96 6.90 -2.71 11.42
C ALA A 96 7.22 -1.71 10.31
N LEU A 97 6.57 -1.83 9.14
CA LEU A 97 6.76 -0.92 8.01
C LEU A 97 6.35 0.52 8.40
N CYS A 98 5.19 0.71 9.05
CA CYS A 98 4.75 2.03 9.50
C CYS A 98 5.72 2.67 10.50
N ARG A 99 6.30 1.88 11.42
CA ARG A 99 7.32 2.35 12.35
C ARG A 99 8.62 2.74 11.64
N GLU A 100 9.02 1.99 10.62
CA GLU A 100 10.19 2.34 9.81
C GLU A 100 9.96 3.63 9.02
N ILE A 101 8.80 3.81 8.40
CA ILE A 101 8.44 5.06 7.71
C ILE A 101 8.48 6.23 8.72
N ALA A 102 7.77 6.13 9.83
CA ALA A 102 7.71 7.20 10.83
C ALA A 102 9.09 7.58 11.36
N GLY A 103 9.88 6.58 11.75
CA GLY A 103 11.19 6.80 12.37
C GLY A 103 12.26 7.26 11.40
N GLN A 104 12.26 6.76 10.16
CA GLN A 104 13.26 7.14 9.16
C GLN A 104 12.90 8.43 8.43
N ALA A 105 11.63 8.69 8.11
CA ALA A 105 11.21 9.93 7.46
C ALA A 105 11.06 11.10 8.45
N GLY A 106 10.89 10.83 9.74
CA GLY A 106 10.67 11.87 10.75
C GLY A 106 9.28 12.50 10.68
N CYS A 107 8.28 11.76 10.21
CA CYS A 107 6.89 12.18 10.08
C CYS A 107 5.96 11.32 10.93
N ALA A 108 4.75 11.80 11.18
CA ALA A 108 3.71 10.94 11.71
C ALA A 108 3.19 9.98 10.60
N VAL A 109 2.77 8.77 11.00
CA VAL A 109 2.06 7.86 10.12
C VAL A 109 0.69 7.56 10.71
N VAL A 110 -0.36 7.67 9.90
CA VAL A 110 -1.70 7.21 10.21
C VAL A 110 -1.99 6.00 9.32
N SER A 111 -1.98 4.82 9.90
CA SER A 111 -2.28 3.57 9.19
C SER A 111 -3.77 3.27 9.32
N LEU A 112 -4.47 3.15 8.20
CA LEU A 112 -5.90 2.90 8.15
C LEU A 112 -6.20 1.40 8.11
N ASP A 113 -7.13 0.95 8.95
CA ASP A 113 -7.73 -0.39 8.90
C ASP A 113 -9.05 -0.30 8.11
N TYR A 114 -8.93 -0.16 6.79
CA TYR A 114 -10.09 -0.02 5.90
C TYR A 114 -10.91 -1.32 5.83
N ARG A 115 -12.19 -1.20 5.56
CA ARG A 115 -13.12 -2.33 5.52
C ARG A 115 -12.78 -3.30 4.38
N LEU A 116 -12.73 -4.59 4.71
CA LEU A 116 -12.26 -5.65 3.82
C LEU A 116 -13.40 -6.43 3.15
N ALA A 117 -13.11 -6.91 1.95
CA ALA A 117 -13.93 -7.87 1.22
C ALA A 117 -13.83 -9.28 1.86
N PRO A 118 -14.84 -10.14 1.69
CA PRO A 118 -16.05 -9.95 0.89
C PRO A 118 -17.18 -9.22 1.60
N GLN A 119 -17.05 -8.91 2.91
CA GLN A 119 -18.08 -8.21 3.68
C GLN A 119 -18.30 -6.79 3.17
N SER A 120 -17.23 -6.14 2.72
CA SER A 120 -17.24 -4.78 2.16
C SER A 120 -16.59 -4.79 0.78
N LYS A 121 -17.43 -5.05 -0.23
CA LYS A 121 -16.97 -5.10 -1.63
C LYS A 121 -16.65 -3.71 -2.18
N PHE A 122 -16.02 -3.67 -3.35
CA PHE A 122 -15.78 -2.45 -4.12
C PHE A 122 -17.07 -1.61 -4.24
N PRO A 123 -16.99 -0.29 -4.08
CA PRO A 123 -15.80 0.54 -3.87
C PRO A 123 -15.53 0.91 -2.39
N THR A 124 -16.01 0.14 -1.39
CA THR A 124 -15.97 0.52 0.02
C THR A 124 -14.55 0.89 0.49
N ALA A 125 -13.53 0.06 0.20
CA ALA A 125 -12.15 0.35 0.61
C ALA A 125 -11.62 1.66 0.00
N ALA A 126 -11.96 1.96 -1.25
CA ALA A 126 -11.61 3.22 -1.90
C ALA A 126 -12.28 4.43 -1.23
N HIS A 127 -13.53 4.27 -0.80
CA HIS A 127 -14.25 5.29 -0.04
C HIS A 127 -13.64 5.51 1.35
N ASP A 128 -13.32 4.44 2.08
CA ASP A 128 -12.68 4.52 3.41
C ASP A 128 -11.31 5.21 3.32
N ALA A 129 -10.51 4.84 2.33
CA ALA A 129 -9.21 5.47 2.10
C ALA A 129 -9.34 6.97 1.80
N TRP A 130 -10.29 7.35 0.95
CA TRP A 130 -10.57 8.74 0.64
C TRP A 130 -11.09 9.52 1.84
N ASP A 131 -12.00 8.96 2.62
CA ASP A 131 -12.53 9.60 3.83
C ASP A 131 -11.42 9.91 4.83
N ALA A 132 -10.48 8.97 5.04
CA ALA A 132 -9.31 9.17 5.89
C ALA A 132 -8.35 10.23 5.30
N CYS A 133 -8.08 10.19 4.00
CA CYS A 133 -7.23 11.16 3.31
C CYS A 133 -7.80 12.58 3.41
N SER A 134 -9.08 12.74 3.12
CA SER A 134 -9.79 14.03 3.19
C SER A 134 -9.84 14.58 4.62
N ALA A 135 -10.07 13.72 5.62
CA ALA A 135 -10.07 14.13 7.02
C ALA A 135 -8.70 14.66 7.47
N LEU A 136 -7.61 14.00 7.04
CA LEU A 136 -6.25 14.47 7.33
C LEU A 136 -5.93 15.79 6.61
N ALA A 137 -6.28 15.91 5.33
CA ALA A 137 -5.99 17.10 4.53
C ALA A 137 -6.79 18.33 4.95
N SER A 138 -8.00 18.16 5.47
CA SER A 138 -8.89 19.26 5.89
C SER A 138 -8.53 19.87 7.25
N GLY A 139 -7.56 19.33 7.98
CA GLY A 139 -7.23 19.76 9.35
C GLY A 139 -8.24 19.27 10.40
N ALA A 140 -9.17 18.38 10.04
CA ALA A 140 -10.15 17.86 11.01
C ALA A 140 -9.52 17.08 12.17
N LEU A 141 -8.20 16.80 12.09
CA LEU A 141 -7.42 16.04 13.07
C LEU A 141 -6.26 16.86 13.67
N ASP A 142 -6.37 18.17 13.68
CA ASP A 142 -5.35 19.07 14.25
C ASP A 142 -5.09 18.78 15.74
N ASP A 143 -6.11 18.33 16.49
CA ASP A 143 -6.00 17.88 17.87
C ASP A 143 -5.10 16.63 18.04
N TRP A 144 -4.74 15.95 16.97
CA TRP A 144 -3.75 14.86 16.98
C TRP A 144 -2.31 15.38 16.88
N GLY A 145 -2.14 16.71 16.76
CA GLY A 145 -0.83 17.35 16.60
C GLY A 145 -0.16 17.08 15.26
N LEU A 146 -0.97 16.92 14.21
CA LEU A 146 -0.55 16.69 12.83
C LEU A 146 -0.68 17.96 11.99
N ASP A 147 0.14 18.10 10.94
CA ASP A 147 0.00 19.13 9.92
C ASP A 147 -0.51 18.52 8.62
N GLY A 148 -1.81 18.49 8.42
CA GLY A 148 -2.48 17.94 7.24
C GLY A 148 -2.16 18.68 5.92
N ARG A 149 -1.56 19.87 5.97
CA ARG A 149 -1.08 20.59 4.77
C ARG A 149 0.19 19.97 4.20
N ARG A 150 0.92 19.21 5.02
CA ARG A 150 2.08 18.41 4.64
C ARG A 150 1.70 16.92 4.71
N LEU A 151 0.84 16.52 3.77
CA LEU A 151 0.28 15.16 3.68
C LEU A 151 0.89 14.41 2.49
N ALA A 152 1.26 13.16 2.72
CA ALA A 152 1.53 12.17 1.68
C ALA A 152 0.64 10.95 1.87
N VAL A 153 0.35 10.23 0.78
CA VAL A 153 -0.27 8.91 0.83
C VAL A 153 0.77 7.85 0.49
N CYS A 154 0.71 6.72 1.17
CA CYS A 154 1.61 5.59 0.95
C CYS A 154 0.83 4.28 1.06
N GLY A 155 1.17 3.30 0.25
CA GLY A 155 0.58 1.97 0.37
C GLY A 155 1.29 0.94 -0.47
N ASP A 156 1.13 -0.32 -0.09
CA ASP A 156 1.70 -1.46 -0.78
C ASP A 156 0.61 -2.32 -1.43
N SER A 157 0.86 -2.84 -2.64
CA SER A 157 -0.08 -3.72 -3.35
C SER A 157 -1.47 -3.07 -3.51
N ALA A 158 -2.53 -3.70 -3.01
CA ALA A 158 -3.88 -3.12 -2.94
C ALA A 158 -3.92 -1.76 -2.22
N GLY A 159 -3.08 -1.57 -1.19
CA GLY A 159 -2.92 -0.27 -0.53
C GLY A 159 -2.26 0.77 -1.43
N GLY A 160 -1.35 0.34 -2.32
CA GLY A 160 -0.79 1.19 -3.37
C GLY A 160 -1.85 1.62 -4.39
N THR A 161 -2.76 0.73 -4.76
CA THR A 161 -3.94 1.07 -5.56
C THR A 161 -4.77 2.17 -4.89
N LEU A 162 -5.09 1.98 -3.59
CA LEU A 162 -5.87 2.96 -2.83
C LEU A 162 -5.15 4.30 -2.69
N ALA A 163 -3.82 4.29 -2.55
CA ALA A 163 -3.01 5.51 -2.48
C ALA A 163 -3.04 6.28 -3.81
N ALA A 164 -2.94 5.59 -4.95
CA ALA A 164 -3.09 6.18 -6.27
C ALA A 164 -4.49 6.79 -6.47
N VAL A 165 -5.54 6.09 -6.05
CA VAL A 165 -6.92 6.58 -6.07
C VAL A 165 -7.08 7.82 -5.20
N CYS A 166 -6.52 7.84 -3.98
CA CYS A 166 -6.54 9.02 -3.13
C CYS A 166 -5.83 10.21 -3.77
N ALA A 167 -4.73 9.99 -4.49
CA ALA A 167 -4.01 11.06 -5.18
C ALA A 167 -4.84 11.71 -6.30
N ILE A 168 -5.56 10.91 -7.08
CA ILE A 168 -6.48 11.40 -8.12
C ILE A 168 -7.63 12.19 -7.48
N LEU A 169 -8.27 11.64 -6.44
CA LEU A 169 -9.37 12.29 -5.74
C LEU A 169 -8.93 13.59 -5.03
N ALA A 170 -7.71 13.65 -4.50
CA ALA A 170 -7.15 14.85 -3.88
C ALA A 170 -6.99 15.98 -4.90
N ARG A 171 -6.47 15.69 -6.10
CA ARG A 171 -6.41 16.62 -7.22
C ARG A 171 -7.81 17.15 -7.57
N ASP A 172 -8.78 16.25 -7.73
CA ASP A 172 -10.15 16.59 -8.11
C ASP A 172 -10.86 17.45 -7.05
N ALA A 173 -10.53 17.24 -5.79
CA ALA A 173 -11.06 18.01 -4.67
C ALA A 173 -10.26 19.29 -4.35
N GLY A 174 -9.14 19.54 -5.03
CA GLY A 174 -8.25 20.67 -4.74
C GLY A 174 -7.57 20.58 -3.35
N LEU A 175 -7.43 19.37 -2.80
CA LEU A 175 -6.76 19.15 -1.53
C LEU A 175 -5.25 18.99 -1.72
N PRO A 176 -4.42 19.57 -0.82
CA PRO A 176 -2.98 19.46 -0.92
C PRO A 176 -2.53 18.01 -0.68
N LEU A 177 -1.71 17.48 -1.58
CA LEU A 177 -1.04 16.20 -1.42
C LEU A 177 0.38 16.32 -1.96
N ALA A 178 1.37 16.13 -1.09
CA ALA A 178 2.78 16.34 -1.44
C ALA A 178 3.37 15.18 -2.23
N LEU A 179 2.91 13.94 -2.01
CA LEU A 179 3.46 12.74 -2.61
C LEU A 179 2.45 11.58 -2.58
N GLN A 180 2.44 10.78 -3.64
CA GLN A 180 1.94 9.42 -3.62
C GLN A 180 3.12 8.43 -3.65
N ALA A 181 3.31 7.64 -2.61
CA ALA A 181 4.36 6.65 -2.50
C ALA A 181 3.77 5.24 -2.67
N LEU A 182 4.00 4.65 -3.84
CA LEU A 182 3.33 3.44 -4.29
C LEU A 182 4.32 2.26 -4.29
N ILE A 183 4.06 1.26 -3.47
CA ILE A 183 4.91 0.07 -3.34
C ILE A 183 4.22 -1.07 -4.09
N TYR A 184 4.80 -1.49 -5.22
CA TYR A 184 4.26 -2.51 -6.14
C TYR A 184 2.73 -2.47 -6.29
N PRO A 185 2.14 -1.30 -6.65
CA PRO A 185 0.70 -1.13 -6.68
C PRO A 185 0.03 -2.03 -7.70
N GLY A 186 -1.19 -2.50 -7.42
CA GLY A 186 -2.09 -2.99 -8.45
C GLY A 186 -2.68 -1.81 -9.21
N CYS A 187 -2.52 -1.77 -10.53
CA CYS A 187 -2.95 -0.65 -11.35
C CYS A 187 -3.97 -1.03 -12.43
N THR A 188 -4.17 -2.32 -12.70
CA THR A 188 -5.14 -2.85 -13.68
C THR A 188 -6.10 -3.84 -13.06
N GLY A 189 -7.31 -3.97 -13.61
CA GLY A 189 -8.31 -4.97 -13.23
C GLY A 189 -8.17 -6.29 -14.01
N HIS A 190 -7.17 -6.39 -14.91
CA HIS A 190 -6.96 -7.53 -15.79
C HIS A 190 -5.56 -8.12 -15.61
N GLN A 191 -5.42 -9.43 -15.83
CA GLN A 191 -4.16 -10.16 -15.72
C GLN A 191 -3.61 -10.50 -17.12
N ASP A 192 -3.32 -9.48 -17.92
CA ASP A 192 -3.03 -9.59 -19.36
C ASP A 192 -1.65 -9.06 -19.78
N THR A 193 -0.85 -8.53 -18.85
CA THR A 193 0.52 -8.10 -19.15
C THR A 193 1.50 -9.26 -19.26
N ALA A 194 2.69 -9.02 -19.83
CA ALA A 194 3.74 -10.01 -19.95
C ALA A 194 4.19 -10.54 -18.58
N SER A 195 4.29 -9.65 -17.56
CA SER A 195 4.66 -10.05 -16.20
C SER A 195 3.62 -10.96 -15.53
N HIS A 196 2.32 -10.73 -15.75
CA HIS A 196 1.27 -11.65 -15.30
C HIS A 196 1.42 -13.07 -15.85
N HIS A 197 1.94 -13.22 -17.06
CA HIS A 197 2.23 -14.54 -17.63
C HIS A 197 3.57 -15.10 -17.12
N THR A 198 4.62 -14.27 -17.09
CA THR A 198 5.98 -14.70 -16.72
C THR A 198 6.05 -15.13 -15.25
N TYR A 199 5.41 -14.38 -14.35
CA TYR A 199 5.45 -14.60 -12.92
C TYR A 199 4.15 -15.19 -12.36
N ALA A 200 3.37 -15.88 -13.21
CA ALA A 200 2.09 -16.48 -12.84
C ALA A 200 2.17 -17.45 -11.66
N ASN A 201 3.30 -18.16 -11.51
CA ASN A 201 3.47 -19.25 -10.55
C ASN A 201 4.85 -19.22 -9.89
N GLY A 202 4.95 -19.84 -8.72
CA GLY A 202 6.25 -20.05 -8.05
C GLY A 202 6.79 -18.82 -7.31
N HIS A 203 5.96 -17.79 -7.13
CA HIS A 203 6.26 -16.54 -6.43
C HIS A 203 5.29 -16.33 -5.27
N VAL A 204 5.52 -15.29 -4.46
CA VAL A 204 4.66 -14.97 -3.30
C VAL A 204 3.24 -14.63 -3.75
N LEU A 205 3.11 -13.81 -4.78
CA LEU A 205 1.84 -13.54 -5.45
C LEU A 205 1.75 -14.38 -6.72
N THR A 206 0.61 -15.05 -6.92
CA THR A 206 0.35 -15.90 -8.09
C THR A 206 -0.88 -15.42 -8.84
N ARG A 207 -1.01 -15.85 -10.11
CA ARG A 207 -2.21 -15.59 -10.92
C ARG A 207 -3.50 -16.04 -10.22
N GLU A 208 -3.49 -17.22 -9.61
CA GLU A 208 -4.64 -17.76 -8.87
C GLU A 208 -4.95 -16.92 -7.63
N GLY A 209 -3.91 -16.46 -6.93
CA GLY A 209 -4.05 -15.54 -5.80
C GLY A 209 -4.70 -14.23 -6.19
N ILE A 210 -4.25 -13.59 -7.29
CA ILE A 210 -4.86 -12.36 -7.82
C ILE A 210 -6.32 -12.60 -8.20
N THR A 211 -6.63 -13.68 -8.91
CA THR A 211 -8.00 -14.05 -9.27
C THR A 211 -8.88 -14.18 -8.04
N TRP A 212 -8.38 -14.89 -7.01
CA TRP A 212 -9.09 -15.09 -5.75
C TRP A 212 -9.40 -13.76 -5.03
N PHE A 213 -8.45 -12.82 -4.99
CA PHE A 213 -8.66 -11.48 -4.42
C PHE A 213 -9.71 -10.70 -5.20
N PHE A 214 -9.59 -10.66 -6.52
CA PHE A 214 -10.51 -9.92 -7.39
C PHE A 214 -11.95 -10.40 -7.25
N GLU A 215 -12.19 -11.73 -7.27
CA GLU A 215 -13.52 -12.30 -7.11
C GLU A 215 -14.20 -11.94 -5.79
N ARG A 216 -13.42 -11.71 -4.73
CA ARG A 216 -13.95 -11.32 -3.42
C ARG A 216 -14.23 -9.83 -3.35
N TYR A 217 -13.39 -9.02 -3.98
CA TYR A 217 -13.48 -7.57 -3.87
C TYR A 217 -14.49 -6.96 -4.82
N ILE A 218 -14.49 -7.33 -6.11
CA ILE A 218 -15.43 -6.78 -7.10
C ILE A 218 -16.86 -7.29 -6.89
N ARG A 219 -17.84 -6.50 -7.31
CA ARG A 219 -19.25 -6.86 -7.30
C ARG A 219 -19.61 -7.65 -8.56
N ASP A 220 -19.12 -7.17 -9.71
CA ASP A 220 -19.25 -7.80 -11.01
C ASP A 220 -18.08 -7.40 -11.94
N ALA A 221 -18.07 -7.93 -13.16
CA ALA A 221 -16.96 -7.73 -14.11
C ALA A 221 -16.73 -6.26 -14.51
N ARG A 222 -17.75 -5.39 -14.47
CA ARG A 222 -17.64 -3.96 -14.83
C ARG A 222 -16.75 -3.19 -13.87
N ASP A 223 -16.66 -3.64 -12.61
CA ASP A 223 -15.79 -3.02 -11.63
C ASP A 223 -14.30 -3.11 -12.01
N ARG A 224 -13.93 -4.04 -12.91
CA ARG A 224 -12.54 -4.20 -13.38
C ARG A 224 -12.03 -2.99 -14.18
N ASP A 225 -12.93 -2.27 -14.83
CA ASP A 225 -12.61 -1.12 -15.66
C ASP A 225 -12.85 0.21 -14.93
N ASP A 226 -13.31 0.16 -13.68
CA ASP A 226 -13.45 1.35 -12.85
C ASP A 226 -12.07 1.80 -12.34
N TRP A 227 -11.69 3.04 -12.64
CA TRP A 227 -10.39 3.60 -12.27
C TRP A 227 -10.11 3.59 -10.75
N ARG A 228 -11.14 3.55 -9.90
CA ARG A 228 -10.97 3.42 -8.43
C ARG A 228 -10.54 2.02 -8.00
N PHE A 229 -10.60 1.05 -8.90
CA PHE A 229 -10.02 -0.28 -8.74
C PHE A 229 -8.76 -0.45 -9.60
N ALA A 230 -8.73 0.18 -10.77
CA ALA A 230 -7.68 0.09 -11.76
C ALA A 230 -7.19 1.48 -12.19
N PRO A 231 -6.38 2.18 -11.38
CA PRO A 231 -6.02 3.58 -11.61
C PRO A 231 -5.29 3.81 -12.94
N LEU A 232 -4.77 2.77 -13.57
CA LEU A 232 -4.25 2.82 -14.94
C LEU A 232 -5.31 3.27 -15.95
N TYR A 233 -6.60 3.11 -15.67
CA TYR A 233 -7.70 3.48 -16.56
C TYR A 233 -8.33 4.85 -16.25
N ALA A 234 -7.74 5.63 -15.35
CA ALA A 234 -8.19 7.00 -15.12
C ALA A 234 -8.06 7.82 -16.42
N ASP A 235 -9.08 8.58 -16.76
CA ASP A 235 -9.13 9.36 -18.02
C ASP A 235 -8.01 10.41 -18.06
N ASP A 236 -7.78 11.11 -16.93
CA ASP A 236 -6.82 12.19 -16.80
C ASP A 236 -6.01 12.05 -15.51
N LEU A 237 -4.69 12.24 -15.62
CA LEU A 237 -3.73 12.25 -14.52
C LEU A 237 -2.97 13.58 -14.39
N GLU A 238 -3.32 14.61 -15.17
CA GLU A 238 -2.69 15.93 -15.06
C GLU A 238 -2.93 16.54 -13.68
N GLY A 239 -1.89 17.12 -13.09
CA GLY A 239 -1.96 17.77 -11.79
C GLY A 239 -2.09 16.84 -10.58
N VAL A 240 -2.05 15.52 -10.76
CA VAL A 240 -1.97 14.56 -9.65
C VAL A 240 -0.63 14.73 -8.92
N ALA A 241 -0.60 14.47 -7.62
CA ALA A 241 0.60 14.61 -6.79
C ALA A 241 1.81 13.84 -7.36
N PRO A 242 3.05 14.37 -7.21
CA PRO A 242 4.27 13.65 -7.56
C PRO A 242 4.27 12.22 -7.03
N ALA A 243 4.88 11.30 -7.76
CA ALA A 243 4.89 9.88 -7.41
C ALA A 243 6.30 9.33 -7.18
N TRP A 244 6.45 8.53 -6.13
CA TRP A 244 7.50 7.53 -6.04
C TRP A 244 6.87 6.14 -6.18
N ILE A 245 7.42 5.30 -7.07
CA ILE A 245 6.91 3.96 -7.36
C ILE A 245 8.05 2.97 -7.19
N GLY A 246 7.96 2.11 -6.16
CA GLY A 246 8.92 1.05 -5.88
C GLY A 246 8.37 -0.31 -6.29
N LEU A 247 8.97 -0.96 -7.29
CA LEU A 247 8.51 -2.23 -7.85
C LEU A 247 9.46 -3.38 -7.53
N ALA A 248 8.92 -4.61 -7.47
CA ALA A 248 9.70 -5.83 -7.42
C ALA A 248 9.90 -6.38 -8.84
N GLU A 249 11.13 -6.76 -9.22
CA GLU A 249 11.40 -7.24 -10.58
C GLU A 249 10.67 -8.55 -10.93
N CYS A 250 10.55 -9.47 -9.96
CA CYS A 250 9.95 -10.78 -10.17
C CYS A 250 8.49 -10.83 -9.65
N ASP A 251 7.66 -9.91 -10.14
CA ASP A 251 6.30 -9.69 -9.65
C ASP A 251 5.30 -9.68 -10.81
N PRO A 252 4.15 -10.38 -10.72
CA PRO A 252 3.09 -10.24 -11.71
C PRO A 252 2.68 -8.78 -11.99
N LEU A 253 2.77 -7.88 -11.00
CA LEU A 253 2.30 -6.49 -11.09
C LEU A 253 3.37 -5.52 -11.63
N VAL A 254 4.59 -5.98 -11.97
CA VAL A 254 5.68 -5.05 -12.35
C VAL A 254 5.36 -4.26 -13.61
N ASP A 255 4.79 -4.89 -14.63
CA ASP A 255 4.49 -4.20 -15.90
C ASP A 255 3.40 -3.15 -15.74
N GLU A 256 2.35 -3.43 -14.97
CA GLU A 256 1.27 -2.45 -14.73
C GLU A 256 1.75 -1.27 -13.89
N GLY A 257 2.66 -1.50 -12.94
CA GLY A 257 3.32 -0.43 -12.19
C GLY A 257 4.19 0.47 -13.07
N VAL A 258 4.94 -0.11 -14.02
CA VAL A 258 5.69 0.66 -15.04
C VAL A 258 4.75 1.45 -15.95
N GLN A 259 3.68 0.82 -16.43
CA GLN A 259 2.68 1.48 -17.28
C GLN A 259 2.02 2.67 -16.56
N TYR A 260 1.73 2.53 -15.27
CA TYR A 260 1.16 3.62 -14.48
C TYR A 260 2.16 4.77 -14.29
N ALA A 261 3.44 4.44 -14.02
CA ALA A 261 4.52 5.44 -13.97
C ALA A 261 4.64 6.21 -15.29
N ASP A 262 4.55 5.52 -16.42
CA ASP A 262 4.64 6.15 -17.74
C ASP A 262 3.42 7.02 -18.04
N ARG A 263 2.21 6.60 -17.66
CA ARG A 263 1.02 7.44 -17.79
C ARG A 263 1.09 8.72 -16.96
N LEU A 264 1.59 8.63 -15.73
CA LEU A 264 1.83 9.82 -14.89
C LEU A 264 2.84 10.77 -15.55
N ARG A 265 3.97 10.26 -16.07
CA ARG A 265 4.97 11.07 -16.80
C ARG A 265 4.38 11.72 -18.04
N MET A 266 3.59 11.00 -18.82
CA MET A 266 2.89 11.54 -20.00
C MET A 266 1.92 12.67 -19.64
N ALA A 267 1.34 12.63 -18.46
CA ALA A 267 0.49 13.69 -17.89
C ALA A 267 1.29 14.82 -17.23
N GLY A 268 2.63 14.84 -17.35
CA GLY A 268 3.50 15.88 -16.79
C GLY A 268 3.74 15.75 -15.28
N VAL A 269 3.34 14.65 -14.64
CA VAL A 269 3.56 14.40 -13.21
C VAL A 269 5.01 13.97 -12.97
N PRO A 270 5.74 14.56 -12.00
CA PRO A 270 7.06 14.08 -11.61
C PRO A 270 6.99 12.66 -11.05
N VAL A 271 7.79 11.73 -11.60
CA VAL A 271 7.81 10.31 -11.18
C VAL A 271 9.24 9.82 -10.98
N GLU A 272 9.52 9.36 -9.77
CA GLU A 272 10.68 8.53 -9.44
C GLU A 272 10.23 7.06 -9.45
N LEU A 273 10.92 6.21 -10.22
CA LEU A 273 10.61 4.79 -10.38
C LEU A 273 11.83 3.94 -10.05
N ASP A 274 11.72 3.13 -9.01
CA ASP A 274 12.71 2.16 -8.59
C ASP A 274 12.23 0.72 -8.84
N ILE A 275 13.07 -0.09 -9.50
CA ILE A 275 12.82 -1.53 -9.67
C ILE A 275 13.86 -2.30 -8.86
N TYR A 276 13.42 -2.93 -7.76
CA TYR A 276 14.27 -3.74 -6.89
C TYR A 276 14.50 -5.10 -7.52
N ARG A 277 15.77 -5.35 -7.87
CA ARG A 277 16.13 -6.51 -8.68
C ARG A 277 16.11 -7.81 -7.89
N GLY A 278 15.55 -8.85 -8.54
CA GLY A 278 15.58 -10.23 -8.07
C GLY A 278 14.75 -10.51 -6.84
N VAL A 279 13.83 -9.60 -6.46
CA VAL A 279 12.85 -9.81 -5.38
C VAL A 279 11.44 -9.93 -5.94
N THR A 280 10.53 -10.49 -5.14
CA THR A 280 9.14 -10.73 -5.51
C THR A 280 8.18 -9.79 -4.78
N HIS A 281 6.89 -9.88 -5.11
CA HIS A 281 5.83 -9.21 -4.36
C HIS A 281 5.98 -9.39 -2.84
N GLU A 282 5.55 -8.43 -2.05
CA GLU A 282 5.68 -8.37 -0.57
C GLU A 282 7.12 -8.28 -0.03
N PHE A 283 8.15 -8.12 -0.87
CA PHE A 283 9.54 -8.09 -0.41
C PHE A 283 9.80 -7.00 0.64
N ILE A 284 9.07 -5.86 0.58
CA ILE A 284 9.20 -4.74 1.52
C ILE A 284 9.07 -5.19 2.98
N LYS A 285 8.29 -6.23 3.25
CA LYS A 285 8.03 -6.81 4.57
C LYS A 285 9.05 -7.89 4.97
N MET A 286 10.11 -8.09 4.19
CA MET A 286 11.09 -9.15 4.41
C MET A 286 12.47 -8.62 4.83
N GLY A 287 12.49 -7.48 5.54
CA GLY A 287 13.74 -6.77 5.88
C GLY A 287 14.71 -7.53 6.77
N ARG A 288 14.26 -8.56 7.50
CA ARG A 288 15.13 -9.47 8.25
C ARG A 288 15.97 -10.36 7.32
N ALA A 289 15.41 -10.75 6.17
CA ALA A 289 16.05 -11.67 5.23
C ALA A 289 16.67 -10.95 4.01
N LEU A 290 16.07 -9.85 3.56
CA LEU A 290 16.42 -9.21 2.29
C LEU A 290 17.06 -7.83 2.50
N PRO A 291 18.28 -7.60 2.02
CA PRO A 291 18.88 -6.27 1.99
C PRO A 291 18.12 -5.30 1.06
N GLU A 292 17.50 -5.80 0.01
CA GLU A 292 16.66 -5.03 -0.92
C GLU A 292 15.46 -4.41 -0.19
N ALA A 293 14.85 -5.12 0.75
CA ALA A 293 13.77 -4.59 1.57
C ALA A 293 14.23 -3.42 2.46
N ARG A 294 15.39 -3.57 3.11
CA ARG A 294 15.97 -2.48 3.93
C ARG A 294 16.35 -1.26 3.08
N LYS A 295 16.86 -1.50 1.86
CA LYS A 295 17.12 -0.43 0.90
C LYS A 295 15.82 0.29 0.54
N ALA A 296 14.77 -0.45 0.21
CA ALA A 296 13.47 0.12 -0.13
C ALA A 296 12.86 0.93 1.03
N HIS A 297 13.03 0.50 2.31
CA HIS A 297 12.63 1.31 3.46
C HIS A 297 13.39 2.65 3.50
N ALA A 298 14.71 2.65 3.23
CA ALA A 298 15.51 3.85 3.24
C ALA A 298 15.16 4.80 2.07
N ASP A 299 14.98 4.28 0.86
CA ASP A 299 14.59 5.05 -0.32
C ASP A 299 13.21 5.69 -0.11
N LEU A 300 12.21 4.90 0.30
CA LEU A 300 10.87 5.37 0.63
C LEU A 300 10.88 6.49 1.69
N ALA A 301 11.64 6.31 2.76
CA ALA A 301 11.74 7.31 3.82
C ALA A 301 12.43 8.59 3.35
N ALA A 302 13.41 8.49 2.45
CA ALA A 302 14.10 9.64 1.88
C ALA A 302 13.18 10.49 1.00
N VAL A 303 12.42 9.87 0.10
CA VAL A 303 11.49 10.59 -0.77
C VAL A 303 10.31 11.19 0.02
N ILE A 304 9.78 10.51 1.02
CA ILE A 304 8.74 11.04 1.91
C ILE A 304 9.27 12.26 2.67
N ARG A 305 10.47 12.17 3.26
CA ARG A 305 11.09 13.28 3.98
C ARG A 305 11.30 14.49 3.08
N ALA A 306 11.77 14.28 1.85
CA ALA A 306 11.99 15.36 0.89
C ALA A 306 10.69 16.03 0.48
N ALA A 307 9.62 15.27 0.27
CA ALA A 307 8.32 15.79 -0.13
C ALA A 307 7.58 16.53 1.00
N LEU A 308 7.85 16.19 2.27
CA LEU A 308 7.17 16.74 3.44
C LEU A 308 8.01 17.80 4.19
N ALA A 309 9.15 18.19 3.65
CA ALA A 309 10.06 19.18 4.24
C ALA A 309 9.44 20.59 4.36
#